data_9ec3ade85e8f805475eeedfa5a169b0d
#
_entry.id   9ec3ade85e8f805475eeedfa5a169b0d
#
_cell.length_a   1.000
_cell.length_b   1.000
_cell.length_c   1.000
_cell.angle_alpha   90.00
_cell.angle_beta   90.00
_cell.angle_gamma   90.00
#
_symmetry.space_group_name_H-M   'P 1'
#
loop_
_entity.id
_entity.type
_entity.pdbx_description
1 polymer ?
#
loop_
_entity_poly.entity_id
_entity_poly.type
_entity_poly.pdbx_seq_one_letter_code
_entity_poly.pdbx_strand_id
1 'polypeptide(L)'
;MRRHHPILGLVLIMIGGAGLLLLSAAGGWSPGPTWGPGMMGPRMMGRWFGGGYGKRHYSSNGERIYYTGVSERTGPIPLSGGPMWISMQGGGCVACHGVRGHGGVPVMMGGAIPSDIRYEALTQAEHREGEGSREHPPYTDALIKRAITEGLDPAGRPLDWTMPRWRMTPEDLEDVLAFLKTL
;
A
#
# COMPACT_ATOMS: atom_id res chain seq x y z
N MET A 1 30.66 0.01 -64.22
CA MET A 1 30.92 -1.39 -63.81
C MET A 1 31.50 -1.42 -62.42
N ARG A 2 30.71 -1.68 -61.39
CA ARG A 2 31.20 -1.81 -60.01
C ARG A 2 31.35 -3.30 -59.72
N ARG A 3 32.55 -3.79 -59.62
CA ARG A 3 32.86 -5.14 -59.16
C ARG A 3 32.83 -5.09 -57.64
N HIS A 4 31.77 -5.60 -57.07
CA HIS A 4 31.66 -5.80 -55.61
C HIS A 4 32.58 -6.95 -55.21
N HIS A 5 33.45 -6.73 -54.25
CA HIS A 5 34.37 -7.71 -53.73
C HIS A 5 33.67 -8.63 -52.74
N PRO A 6 33.29 -9.85 -53.09
CA PRO A 6 32.61 -10.79 -52.17
C PRO A 6 33.54 -11.22 -51.03
N ILE A 7 34.84 -11.09 -51.21
CA ILE A 7 35.87 -11.47 -50.23
C ILE A 7 35.80 -10.60 -48.97
N LEU A 8 35.47 -9.29 -49.11
CA LEU A 8 35.42 -8.37 -47.98
C LEU A 8 34.26 -8.71 -47.04
N GLY A 9 33.13 -9.14 -47.57
CA GLY A 9 31.98 -9.56 -46.78
C GLY A 9 32.25 -10.85 -46.01
N LEU A 10 32.96 -11.79 -46.63
CA LEU A 10 33.29 -13.06 -45.98
C LEU A 10 34.26 -12.89 -44.79
N VAL A 11 35.26 -12.00 -44.95
CA VAL A 11 36.23 -11.67 -43.89
C VAL A 11 35.54 -11.02 -42.69
N LEU A 12 34.58 -10.11 -42.90
CA LEU A 12 33.82 -9.48 -41.81
C LEU A 12 32.93 -10.46 -41.05
N ILE A 13 32.32 -11.43 -41.73
CA ILE A 13 31.53 -12.48 -41.11
C ILE A 13 32.41 -13.40 -40.24
N MET A 14 33.60 -13.75 -40.73
CA MET A 14 34.51 -14.61 -39.96
C MET A 14 35.09 -13.89 -38.73
N ILE A 15 35.39 -12.60 -38.81
CA ILE A 15 35.87 -11.82 -37.66
C ILE A 15 34.72 -11.63 -36.65
N GLY A 16 33.50 -11.39 -37.10
CA GLY A 16 32.33 -11.30 -36.24
C GLY A 16 32.00 -12.60 -35.52
N GLY A 17 32.08 -13.74 -36.24
CA GLY A 17 31.85 -15.07 -35.68
C GLY A 17 32.89 -15.48 -34.65
N ALA A 18 34.15 -15.23 -34.90
CA ALA A 18 35.25 -15.51 -33.96
C ALA A 18 35.19 -14.62 -32.70
N GLY A 19 34.79 -13.34 -32.86
CA GLY A 19 34.58 -12.43 -31.75
C GLY A 19 33.46 -12.90 -30.79
N LEU A 20 32.37 -13.42 -31.34
CA LEU A 20 31.25 -13.93 -30.57
C LEU A 20 31.61 -15.21 -29.80
N LEU A 21 32.43 -16.09 -30.40
CA LEU A 21 32.90 -17.32 -29.73
C LEU A 21 33.92 -17.02 -28.62
N LEU A 22 34.78 -16.01 -28.77
CA LEU A 22 35.72 -15.60 -27.72
C LEU A 22 35.04 -14.92 -26.55
N LEU A 23 33.97 -14.15 -26.76
CA LEU A 23 33.14 -13.58 -25.70
C LEU A 23 32.38 -14.65 -24.91
N SER A 24 32.00 -15.74 -25.57
CA SER A 24 31.32 -16.89 -24.89
C SER A 24 32.29 -17.71 -24.03
N ALA A 25 33.59 -17.71 -24.35
CA ALA A 25 34.60 -18.48 -23.62
C ALA A 25 35.21 -17.71 -22.43
N ALA A 26 35.21 -16.38 -22.48
CA ALA A 26 35.78 -15.54 -21.42
C ALA A 26 34.77 -15.07 -20.36
N GLY A 27 33.48 -15.10 -20.66
CA GLY A 27 32.40 -14.85 -19.71
C GLY A 27 31.87 -16.19 -19.17
N GLY A 28 32.28 -16.60 -17.99
CA GLY A 28 31.56 -17.62 -17.24
C GLY A 28 30.12 -17.14 -17.07
N TRP A 29 29.22 -17.55 -17.95
CA TRP A 29 27.80 -17.46 -17.72
C TRP A 29 27.50 -18.38 -16.54
N SER A 30 27.58 -17.86 -15.36
CA SER A 30 26.79 -18.42 -14.25
C SER A 30 25.35 -18.32 -14.72
N PRO A 31 24.59 -19.42 -14.83
CA PRO A 31 23.16 -19.30 -14.99
C PRO A 31 22.68 -18.47 -13.82
N GLY A 32 22.25 -17.22 -14.09
CA GLY A 32 21.59 -16.40 -13.10
C GLY A 32 20.48 -17.22 -12.47
N PRO A 33 20.09 -16.94 -11.23
CA PRO A 33 19.08 -17.71 -10.54
C PRO A 33 17.89 -17.87 -11.49
N THR A 34 17.61 -19.12 -11.87
CA THR A 34 16.46 -19.48 -12.67
C THR A 34 15.24 -18.99 -11.91
N TRP A 35 14.61 -17.98 -12.43
CA TRP A 35 13.31 -17.48 -11.94
C TRP A 35 12.26 -18.57 -12.22
N GLY A 36 12.29 -19.65 -11.45
CA GLY A 36 11.24 -20.67 -11.50
C GLY A 36 9.94 -20.09 -10.94
N PRO A 37 8.77 -20.56 -11.42
CA PRO A 37 7.45 -20.11 -10.95
C PRO A 37 7.19 -20.29 -9.45
N GLY A 38 8.18 -20.78 -8.68
CA GLY A 38 8.06 -21.02 -7.24
C GLY A 38 8.80 -20.03 -6.34
N MET A 39 9.50 -19.02 -6.86
CA MET A 39 10.32 -18.12 -6.02
C MET A 39 9.58 -16.91 -5.43
N MET A 40 8.33 -16.67 -5.78
CA MET A 40 7.46 -15.78 -5.01
C MET A 40 6.68 -16.62 -3.97
N GLY A 41 7.40 -17.19 -3.03
CA GLY A 41 6.77 -17.82 -1.89
C GLY A 41 6.00 -16.79 -1.05
N PRO A 42 4.95 -17.22 -0.30
CA PRO A 42 4.13 -16.34 0.54
C PRO A 42 4.92 -15.43 1.48
N ARG A 43 6.16 -15.81 1.83
CA ARG A 43 7.06 -15.03 2.68
C ARG A 43 7.65 -13.77 2.01
N MET A 44 7.85 -13.76 0.69
CA MET A 44 8.36 -12.57 0.00
C MET A 44 7.25 -11.58 -0.33
N MET A 45 6.06 -12.06 -0.70
CA MET A 45 4.89 -11.20 -0.89
C MET A 45 4.45 -10.54 0.42
N GLY A 46 4.47 -11.26 1.54
CA GLY A 46 4.14 -10.72 2.85
C GLY A 46 5.04 -9.58 3.30
N ARG A 47 6.27 -9.53 2.82
CA ARG A 47 7.23 -8.49 3.16
C ARG A 47 7.04 -7.20 2.32
N TRP A 48 6.47 -7.31 1.12
CA TRP A 48 6.20 -6.15 0.25
C TRP A 48 4.82 -5.54 0.48
N PHE A 49 3.82 -6.33 0.86
CA PHE A 49 2.43 -5.90 0.91
C PHE A 49 1.75 -5.97 2.29
N GLY A 50 2.30 -6.62 3.28
CA GLY A 50 1.63 -6.77 4.57
C GLY A 50 2.53 -6.97 5.78
N GLY A 51 3.83 -7.14 5.60
CA GLY A 51 4.76 -7.47 6.68
C GLY A 51 5.54 -6.32 7.30
N GLY A 52 5.35 -5.08 6.82
CA GLY A 52 6.22 -3.95 7.19
C GLY A 52 5.79 -3.13 8.40
N TYR A 53 4.53 -3.17 8.76
CA TYR A 53 3.98 -2.30 9.82
C TYR A 53 3.71 -3.02 11.14
N GLY A 54 3.81 -4.35 11.18
CA GLY A 54 3.58 -5.12 12.39
C GLY A 54 4.71 -4.95 13.40
N LYS A 55 4.48 -4.20 14.45
CA LYS A 55 5.33 -4.24 15.66
C LYS A 55 5.07 -5.56 16.38
N ARG A 56 6.07 -6.09 17.09
CA ARG A 56 5.88 -7.29 17.94
C ARG A 56 5.05 -6.99 19.18
N HIS A 57 5.04 -5.73 19.62
CA HIS A 57 4.28 -5.25 20.75
C HIS A 57 3.59 -3.93 20.40
N TYR A 58 2.33 -3.82 20.75
CA TYR A 58 1.51 -2.62 20.65
C TYR A 58 1.24 -2.10 22.04
N SER A 59 1.22 -0.79 22.24
CA SER A 59 0.97 -0.16 23.53
C SER A 59 -0.51 -0.22 23.92
N SER A 60 -1.40 -0.39 22.93
CA SER A 60 -2.85 -0.48 23.14
C SER A 60 -3.51 -1.31 22.03
N ASN A 61 -4.73 -1.78 22.29
CA ASN A 61 -5.55 -2.44 21.29
C ASN A 61 -5.85 -1.49 20.10
N GLY A 62 -6.07 -0.20 20.34
CA GLY A 62 -6.26 0.79 19.29
C GLY A 62 -5.06 0.93 18.37
N GLU A 63 -3.84 0.96 18.94
CA GLU A 63 -2.61 0.93 18.15
C GLU A 63 -2.53 -0.34 17.31
N ARG A 64 -2.81 -1.49 17.90
CA ARG A 64 -2.81 -2.78 17.20
C ARG A 64 -3.79 -2.78 16.03
N ILE A 65 -5.02 -2.34 16.25
CA ILE A 65 -6.03 -2.25 15.20
C ILE A 65 -5.57 -1.31 14.08
N TYR A 66 -5.06 -0.14 14.44
CA TYR A 66 -4.55 0.84 13.48
C TYR A 66 -3.49 0.25 12.54
N TYR A 67 -2.55 -0.52 13.09
CA TYR A 67 -1.46 -1.11 12.30
C TYR A 67 -1.85 -2.40 11.57
N THR A 68 -2.75 -3.21 12.12
CA THR A 68 -2.96 -4.57 11.63
C THR A 68 -4.39 -4.88 11.18
N GLY A 69 -5.38 -4.09 11.57
CA GLY A 69 -6.80 -4.44 11.40
C GLY A 69 -7.25 -5.59 12.29
N VAL A 70 -6.51 -5.90 13.37
CA VAL A 70 -6.78 -7.03 14.27
C VAL A 70 -6.99 -6.53 15.68
N SER A 71 -8.15 -6.83 16.27
CA SER A 71 -8.46 -6.55 17.66
C SER A 71 -7.92 -7.67 18.58
N GLU A 72 -7.50 -7.30 19.78
CA GLU A 72 -7.14 -8.27 20.82
C GLU A 72 -8.36 -9.05 21.32
N ARG A 73 -9.55 -8.45 21.23
CA ARG A 73 -10.81 -9.04 21.73
C ARG A 73 -11.45 -9.96 20.69
N THR A 74 -11.50 -9.53 19.45
CA THR A 74 -12.33 -10.15 18.41
C THR A 74 -11.52 -10.79 17.26
N GLY A 75 -10.19 -10.59 17.25
CA GLY A 75 -9.35 -11.04 16.14
C GLY A 75 -9.45 -10.11 14.92
N PRO A 76 -9.29 -10.65 13.70
CA PRO A 76 -9.38 -9.86 12.47
C PRO A 76 -10.73 -9.13 12.36
N ILE A 77 -10.70 -7.81 12.18
CA ILE A 77 -11.91 -7.01 12.09
C ILE A 77 -12.48 -7.11 10.68
N PRO A 78 -13.74 -7.53 10.52
CA PRO A 78 -14.37 -7.59 9.20
C PRO A 78 -14.51 -6.19 8.60
N LEU A 79 -14.32 -6.10 7.29
CA LEU A 79 -14.49 -4.87 6.53
C LEU A 79 -15.33 -5.09 5.27
N SER A 80 -15.89 -4.03 4.73
CA SER A 80 -16.59 -4.03 3.45
C SER A 80 -16.18 -2.84 2.61
N GLY A 81 -16.16 -3.02 1.28
CA GLY A 81 -15.60 -2.01 0.36
C GLY A 81 -14.08 -1.94 0.43
N GLY A 82 -13.52 -0.89 -0.14
CA GLY A 82 -12.08 -0.74 -0.25
C GLY A 82 -11.43 -1.57 -1.35
N PRO A 83 -10.13 -1.38 -1.59
CA PRO A 83 -9.37 -2.16 -2.57
C PRO A 83 -9.31 -3.64 -2.17
N MET A 84 -9.42 -4.52 -3.16
CA MET A 84 -9.41 -5.97 -2.94
C MET A 84 -8.19 -6.47 -2.16
N TRP A 85 -7.03 -5.85 -2.34
CA TRP A 85 -5.80 -6.25 -1.67
C TRP A 85 -5.89 -6.16 -0.14
N ILE A 86 -6.62 -5.15 0.40
CA ILE A 86 -6.77 -5.03 1.87
C ILE A 86 -7.63 -6.16 2.44
N SER A 87 -8.65 -6.60 1.69
CA SER A 87 -9.49 -7.74 2.09
C SER A 87 -8.75 -9.06 2.01
N MET A 88 -7.84 -9.22 1.03
CA MET A 88 -7.12 -10.48 0.81
C MET A 88 -5.87 -10.64 1.67
N GLN A 89 -5.17 -9.55 1.92
CA GLN A 89 -3.87 -9.58 2.61
C GLN A 89 -3.96 -9.13 4.06
N GLY A 90 -5.09 -8.55 4.44
CA GLY A 90 -5.24 -7.87 5.71
C GLY A 90 -4.53 -6.51 5.72
N GLY A 91 -4.67 -5.81 6.80
CA GLY A 91 -4.04 -4.52 7.03
C GLY A 91 -4.94 -3.63 7.87
N GLY A 92 -4.36 -2.59 8.46
CA GLY A 92 -5.06 -1.57 9.24
C GLY A 92 -5.07 -0.23 8.52
N CYS A 93 -5.45 0.79 9.25
CA CYS A 93 -5.53 2.17 8.78
C CYS A 93 -4.19 2.68 8.22
N VAL A 94 -3.09 2.20 8.80
CA VAL A 94 -1.71 2.52 8.40
C VAL A 94 -1.43 2.28 6.92
N ALA A 95 -2.08 1.29 6.33
CA ALA A 95 -1.84 0.89 4.94
C ALA A 95 -2.18 2.01 3.93
N CYS A 96 -3.09 2.90 4.30
CA CYS A 96 -3.52 4.04 3.50
C CYS A 96 -3.06 5.37 4.14
N HIS A 97 -3.27 5.52 5.44
CA HIS A 97 -3.01 6.78 6.14
C HIS A 97 -1.58 6.94 6.67
N GLY A 98 -0.75 5.90 6.52
CA GLY A 98 0.66 5.93 6.95
C GLY A 98 0.85 5.80 8.46
N VAL A 99 2.11 5.65 8.88
CA VAL A 99 2.52 5.37 10.28
C VAL A 99 2.10 6.47 11.27
N ARG A 100 1.96 7.70 10.79
CA ARG A 100 1.63 8.89 11.60
C ARG A 100 0.26 9.47 11.26
N GLY A 101 -0.55 8.81 10.46
CA GLY A 101 -1.88 9.27 10.11
C GLY A 101 -1.97 10.44 9.12
N HIS A 102 -0.86 10.90 8.57
CA HIS A 102 -0.86 12.07 7.66
C HIS A 102 -1.54 11.82 6.30
N GLY A 103 -1.67 10.58 5.87
CA GLY A 103 -2.15 10.29 4.52
C GLY A 103 -1.24 10.88 3.43
N GLY A 104 -1.86 11.52 2.45
CA GLY A 104 -1.16 12.35 1.46
C GLY A 104 -0.48 11.59 0.32
N VAL A 105 -0.50 10.25 0.32
CA VAL A 105 0.10 9.43 -0.75
C VAL A 105 -1.00 8.59 -1.42
N PRO A 106 -1.15 8.65 -2.76
CA PRO A 106 -2.13 7.84 -3.46
C PRO A 106 -1.97 6.35 -3.16
N VAL A 107 -3.04 5.67 -2.81
CA VAL A 107 -3.04 4.23 -2.50
C VAL A 107 -2.81 3.37 -3.73
N MET A 108 -3.20 3.87 -4.89
CA MET A 108 -3.06 3.25 -6.21
C MET A 108 -2.88 4.34 -7.26
N MET A 109 -2.34 3.98 -8.43
CA MET A 109 -2.25 4.91 -9.56
C MET A 109 -3.64 5.44 -9.95
N GLY A 110 -3.85 6.75 -9.87
CA GLY A 110 -5.14 7.40 -10.14
C GLY A 110 -6.20 7.20 -9.05
N GLY A 111 -5.83 6.62 -7.89
CA GLY A 111 -6.72 6.46 -6.75
C GLY A 111 -6.82 7.70 -5.87
N ALA A 112 -7.76 7.67 -4.93
CA ALA A 112 -7.91 8.73 -3.95
C ALA A 112 -6.64 8.87 -3.08
N ILE A 113 -6.37 10.09 -2.68
CA ILE A 113 -5.32 10.42 -1.71
C ILE A 113 -5.94 10.33 -0.32
N PRO A 114 -5.46 9.42 0.56
CA PRO A 114 -5.97 9.33 1.91
C PRO A 114 -5.73 10.62 2.70
N SER A 115 -6.75 11.04 3.43
CA SER A 115 -6.70 12.25 4.25
C SER A 115 -5.76 12.09 5.45
N ASP A 116 -5.35 13.23 6.02
CA ASP A 116 -4.77 13.29 7.36
C ASP A 116 -5.85 12.95 8.40
N ILE A 117 -5.64 11.87 9.16
CA ILE A 117 -6.58 11.37 10.15
C ILE A 117 -6.09 11.56 11.59
N ARG A 118 -5.08 12.38 11.79
CA ARG A 118 -4.71 12.81 13.17
C ARG A 118 -5.88 13.54 13.80
N TYR A 119 -6.09 13.30 15.06
CA TYR A 119 -7.23 13.90 15.76
C TYR A 119 -7.26 15.43 15.66
N GLU A 120 -6.10 16.06 15.82
CA GLU A 120 -5.97 17.51 15.67
C GLU A 120 -6.41 17.97 14.27
N ALA A 121 -5.94 17.30 13.21
CA ALA A 121 -6.32 17.63 11.84
C ALA A 121 -7.82 17.46 11.59
N LEU A 122 -8.41 16.36 12.07
CA LEU A 122 -9.84 16.08 11.91
C LEU A 122 -10.75 17.07 12.62
N THR A 123 -10.33 17.61 13.76
CA THR A 123 -11.17 18.49 14.60
C THR A 123 -10.97 19.98 14.31
N GLN A 124 -10.07 20.34 13.41
CA GLN A 124 -9.89 21.75 13.00
C GLN A 124 -11.07 22.24 12.15
N ALA A 125 -11.39 23.53 12.32
CA ALA A 125 -12.51 24.15 11.61
C ALA A 125 -12.32 24.22 10.08
N GLU A 126 -11.08 24.17 9.61
CA GLU A 126 -10.72 24.22 8.18
C GLU A 126 -10.14 22.88 7.69
N HIS A 127 -10.65 21.77 8.19
CA HIS A 127 -10.19 20.47 7.71
C HIS A 127 -10.45 20.32 6.22
N ARG A 128 -9.38 20.14 5.45
CA ARG A 128 -9.43 19.89 4.01
C ARG A 128 -9.02 18.46 3.73
N GLU A 129 -9.91 17.68 3.16
CA GLU A 129 -9.57 16.37 2.63
C GLU A 129 -8.87 16.52 1.29
N GLY A 130 -7.56 16.33 1.21
CA GLY A 130 -6.78 16.15 -0.03
C GLY A 130 -7.05 17.13 -1.19
N GLU A 131 -6.43 16.89 -2.31
CA GLU A 131 -6.67 17.66 -3.55
C GLU A 131 -8.07 17.31 -4.12
N GLY A 132 -8.96 18.29 -4.15
CA GLY A 132 -10.41 18.09 -4.45
C GLY A 132 -11.29 18.06 -3.20
N SER A 133 -10.76 18.50 -2.07
CA SER A 133 -11.40 18.45 -0.76
C SER A 133 -12.76 19.13 -0.73
N ARG A 134 -13.72 18.38 -0.20
CA ARG A 134 -15.06 18.90 0.07
C ARG A 134 -15.04 19.58 1.42
N GLU A 135 -15.43 20.82 1.46
CA GLU A 135 -15.63 21.56 2.71
C GLU A 135 -16.70 20.87 3.55
N HIS A 136 -16.41 20.59 4.80
CA HIS A 136 -17.32 19.99 5.77
C HIS A 136 -17.04 20.51 7.18
N PRO A 137 -18.00 20.40 8.10
CA PRO A 137 -17.78 20.73 9.51
C PRO A 137 -16.66 19.88 10.13
N PRO A 138 -16.03 20.35 11.21
CA PRO A 138 -15.07 19.56 11.95
C PRO A 138 -15.64 18.20 12.39
N TYR A 139 -14.80 17.20 12.46
CA TYR A 139 -15.19 15.92 13.03
C TYR A 139 -15.34 16.04 14.55
N THR A 140 -16.35 15.38 15.08
CA THR A 140 -16.48 15.03 16.49
C THR A 140 -16.09 13.56 16.68
N ASP A 141 -15.89 13.11 17.90
CA ASP A 141 -15.62 11.69 18.21
C ASP A 141 -16.67 10.75 17.58
N ALA A 142 -17.94 11.12 17.67
CA ALA A 142 -19.02 10.35 17.06
C ALA A 142 -18.95 10.34 15.53
N LEU A 143 -18.57 11.46 14.91
CA LEU A 143 -18.43 11.54 13.45
C LEU A 143 -17.19 10.78 12.94
N ILE A 144 -16.10 10.75 13.70
CA ILE A 144 -14.93 9.90 13.40
C ILE A 144 -15.33 8.42 13.39
N LYS A 145 -16.05 7.97 14.43
CA LYS A 145 -16.54 6.59 14.50
C LYS A 145 -17.48 6.26 13.35
N ARG A 146 -18.38 7.19 13.00
CA ARG A 146 -19.29 7.04 11.85
C ARG A 146 -18.51 6.95 10.53
N ALA A 147 -17.48 7.75 10.35
CA ALA A 147 -16.62 7.68 9.16
C ALA A 147 -15.95 6.31 9.03
N ILE A 148 -15.46 5.74 10.12
CA ILE A 148 -14.84 4.41 10.16
C ILE A 148 -15.84 3.30 9.81
N THR A 149 -17.06 3.36 10.38
CA THR A 149 -18.04 2.26 10.28
C THR A 149 -18.96 2.38 9.07
N GLU A 150 -19.39 3.60 8.75
CA GLU A 150 -20.38 3.87 7.70
C GLU A 150 -19.76 4.50 6.46
N GLY A 151 -18.56 5.07 6.59
CA GLY A 151 -17.87 5.78 5.50
C GLY A 151 -18.57 7.06 5.10
N LEU A 152 -19.02 7.83 6.09
CA LEU A 152 -19.68 9.12 5.89
C LEU A 152 -18.83 10.24 6.48
N ASP A 153 -18.68 11.34 5.73
CA ASP A 153 -18.06 12.57 6.21
C ASP A 153 -18.98 13.30 7.23
N PRO A 154 -18.51 14.38 7.90
CA PRO A 154 -19.34 15.14 8.84
C PRO A 154 -20.63 15.69 8.24
N ALA A 155 -20.64 16.00 6.96
CA ALA A 155 -21.83 16.46 6.23
C ALA A 155 -22.78 15.33 5.79
N GLY A 156 -22.45 14.06 6.11
CA GLY A 156 -23.24 12.89 5.73
C GLY A 156 -23.02 12.41 4.30
N ARG A 157 -22.00 12.90 3.61
CA ARG A 157 -21.67 12.47 2.25
C ARG A 157 -20.78 11.23 2.28
N PRO A 158 -20.92 10.30 1.32
CA PRO A 158 -20.06 9.14 1.25
C PRO A 158 -18.58 9.51 1.08
N LEU A 159 -17.70 8.90 1.86
CA LEU A 159 -16.27 8.90 1.63
C LEU A 159 -15.94 8.11 0.36
N ASP A 160 -14.75 8.31 -0.17
CA ASP A 160 -14.28 7.55 -1.33
C ASP A 160 -14.39 6.04 -1.09
N TRP A 161 -14.67 5.30 -2.15
CA TRP A 161 -14.85 3.84 -2.08
C TRP A 161 -13.58 3.11 -1.63
N THR A 162 -12.41 3.71 -1.80
CA THR A 162 -11.14 3.12 -1.37
C THR A 162 -10.98 3.08 0.14
N MET A 163 -11.72 3.92 0.89
CA MET A 163 -11.80 3.82 2.34
C MET A 163 -12.75 2.68 2.73
N PRO A 164 -12.27 1.55 3.28
CA PRO A 164 -13.15 0.45 3.69
C PRO A 164 -14.01 0.84 4.90
N ARG A 165 -15.14 0.17 5.07
CA ARG A 165 -16.03 0.29 6.23
C ARG A 165 -15.74 -0.85 7.19
N TRP A 166 -15.33 -0.53 8.39
CA TRP A 166 -14.88 -1.48 9.39
C TRP A 166 -16.00 -1.85 10.35
N ARG A 167 -16.23 -3.14 10.55
CA ARG A 167 -17.24 -3.64 11.49
C ARG A 167 -16.61 -3.87 12.86
N MET A 168 -16.36 -2.78 13.58
CA MET A 168 -15.78 -2.78 14.91
C MET A 168 -16.85 -2.85 16.00
N THR A 169 -16.50 -3.45 17.14
CA THR A 169 -17.31 -3.30 18.36
C THR A 169 -17.21 -1.86 18.87
N PRO A 170 -18.16 -1.42 19.72
CA PRO A 170 -18.05 -0.10 20.35
C PRO A 170 -16.73 0.11 21.10
N GLU A 171 -16.25 -0.92 21.80
CA GLU A 171 -15.00 -0.87 22.56
C GLU A 171 -13.77 -0.76 21.63
N ASP A 172 -13.77 -1.47 20.51
CA ASP A 172 -12.68 -1.37 19.53
C ASP A 172 -12.65 0.01 18.85
N LEU A 173 -13.83 0.61 18.61
CA LEU A 173 -13.94 1.98 18.09
C LEU A 173 -13.41 3.02 19.09
N GLU A 174 -13.71 2.85 20.37
CA GLU A 174 -13.16 3.72 21.43
C GLU A 174 -11.62 3.59 21.48
N ASP A 175 -11.10 2.38 21.42
CA ASP A 175 -9.66 2.14 21.43
C ASP A 175 -8.95 2.77 20.22
N VAL A 176 -9.52 2.62 19.01
CA VAL A 176 -8.96 3.27 17.81
C VAL A 176 -9.02 4.79 17.93
N LEU A 177 -10.14 5.33 18.39
CA LEU A 177 -10.27 6.76 18.60
C LEU A 177 -9.24 7.28 19.62
N ALA A 178 -9.08 6.55 20.74
CA ALA A 178 -8.06 6.89 21.73
C ALA A 178 -6.65 6.90 21.12
N PHE A 179 -6.34 5.95 20.26
CA PHE A 179 -5.06 5.92 19.55
C PHE A 179 -4.91 7.09 18.56
N LEU A 180 -5.94 7.41 17.77
CA LEU A 180 -5.90 8.57 16.85
C LEU A 180 -5.62 9.88 17.58
N LYS A 181 -6.06 10.01 18.84
CA LYS A 181 -5.76 11.17 19.70
C LYS A 181 -4.29 11.24 20.13
N THR A 182 -3.49 10.22 19.89
CA THR A 182 -2.05 10.19 20.19
C THR A 182 -1.17 10.44 18.97
N LEU A 183 -1.76 10.46 17.78
CA LEU A 183 -1.07 10.74 16.53
C LEU A 183 -0.95 12.25 16.33
#